data_42514dbcb9d081234a8af2bb46f9f3a3
#
_entry.id   42514dbcb9d081234a8af2bb46f9f3a3
#
_cell.length_a   1.000
_cell.length_b   1.000
_cell.length_c   1.000
_cell.angle_alpha   90.00
_cell.angle_beta   90.00
_cell.angle_gamma   90.00
#
_symmetry.space_group_name_H-M   'P 1'
#
loop_
_entity.id
_entity.type
_entity.pdbx_description
1 polymer ?
#
loop_
_entity_poly.entity_id
_entity_poly.type
_entity_poly.pdbx_seq_one_letter_code
_entity_poly.pdbx_strand_id
1 'polypeptide(L)'
;MLRRLIFLGIFLWSLCFLAPLAHAAAPVPEFTTTAKSAVLMEAHNGRVLWAKEPHRRQPIASMVKMMTLLLAVEAVEQGKVKLTDVVTASDYAAGMGGSQIFLAPQEEMSLRDLLIAVATASANDASVAVAEHVAGSAEGFVAAMNERARELGLKNTRYVNP
;
A
#
# COMPACT_ATOMS: atom_id res chain seq x y z
N MET A 1 -48.00 -21.15 47.32
CA MET A 1 -47.14 -21.90 46.39
C MET A 1 -47.32 -21.45 44.94
N LEU A 2 -48.52 -21.28 44.45
CA LEU A 2 -48.79 -20.95 43.03
C LEU A 2 -48.16 -19.61 42.54
N ARG A 3 -48.15 -18.55 43.37
CA ARG A 3 -47.54 -17.24 43.03
C ARG A 3 -45.99 -17.29 42.82
N ARG A 4 -45.29 -18.15 43.55
CA ARG A 4 -43.83 -18.32 43.41
C ARG A 4 -43.45 -19.08 42.15
N LEU A 5 -44.30 -19.99 41.69
CA LEU A 5 -44.09 -20.72 40.43
C LEU A 5 -44.30 -19.83 39.19
N ILE A 6 -45.23 -18.87 39.25
CA ILE A 6 -45.49 -17.92 38.16
C ILE A 6 -44.30 -16.97 37.99
N PHE A 7 -43.72 -16.44 39.09
CA PHE A 7 -42.52 -15.59 39.01
C PHE A 7 -41.28 -16.33 38.48
N LEU A 8 -41.11 -17.61 38.82
CA LEU A 8 -40.01 -18.41 38.31
C LEU A 8 -40.14 -18.67 36.80
N GLY A 9 -41.39 -18.92 36.33
CA GLY A 9 -41.67 -19.11 34.91
C GLY A 9 -41.41 -17.86 34.04
N ILE A 10 -41.77 -16.67 34.56
CA ILE A 10 -41.54 -15.39 33.86
C ILE A 10 -40.06 -15.04 33.83
N PHE A 11 -39.31 -15.35 34.89
CA PHE A 11 -37.86 -15.11 34.93
C PHE A 11 -37.09 -16.03 33.99
N LEU A 12 -37.46 -17.28 33.84
CA LEU A 12 -36.89 -18.22 32.88
C LEU A 12 -37.22 -17.86 31.43
N TRP A 13 -38.39 -17.27 31.17
CA TRP A 13 -38.80 -16.84 29.84
C TRP A 13 -38.07 -15.58 29.39
N SER A 14 -37.73 -14.67 30.32
CA SER A 14 -36.96 -13.45 30.01
C SER A 14 -35.49 -13.74 29.71
N LEU A 15 -34.91 -14.85 30.21
CA LEU A 15 -33.52 -15.24 29.91
C LEU A 15 -33.34 -15.80 28.49
N CYS A 16 -34.40 -16.31 27.86
CA CYS A 16 -34.34 -16.83 26.49
C CYS A 16 -34.24 -15.73 25.41
N PHE A 17 -34.57 -14.46 25.74
CA PHE A 17 -34.55 -13.36 24.78
C PHE A 17 -33.20 -12.62 24.72
N LEU A 18 -32.23 -12.99 25.55
CA LEU A 18 -30.89 -12.40 25.58
C LEU A 18 -29.81 -13.26 24.86
N ALA A 19 -30.25 -14.19 24.02
CA ALA A 19 -29.28 -14.85 23.13
C ALA A 19 -28.71 -13.79 22.17
N PRO A 20 -27.41 -13.49 22.20
CA PRO A 20 -26.84 -12.59 21.20
C PRO A 20 -27.11 -13.20 19.82
N LEU A 21 -27.75 -12.44 18.95
CA LEU A 21 -27.80 -12.74 17.52
C LEU A 21 -26.34 -12.82 17.03
N ALA A 22 -25.77 -14.02 17.10
CA ALA A 22 -24.52 -14.29 16.44
C ALA A 22 -24.75 -14.02 14.95
N HIS A 23 -24.36 -12.84 14.50
CA HIS A 23 -24.26 -12.57 13.06
C HIS A 23 -23.24 -13.56 12.52
N ALA A 24 -23.71 -14.66 11.93
CA ALA A 24 -22.86 -15.51 11.14
C ALA A 24 -22.25 -14.63 10.04
N ALA A 25 -20.96 -14.39 10.13
CA ALA A 25 -20.26 -13.72 9.05
C ALA A 25 -20.56 -14.49 7.76
N ALA A 26 -21.06 -13.79 6.74
CA ALA A 26 -21.29 -14.40 5.44
C ALA A 26 -20.02 -15.13 5.02
N PRO A 27 -20.13 -16.37 4.49
CA PRO A 27 -18.95 -17.11 4.06
C PRO A 27 -18.20 -16.27 3.04
N VAL A 28 -16.91 -16.05 3.30
CA VAL A 28 -16.03 -15.37 2.34
C VAL A 28 -15.95 -16.28 1.11
N PRO A 29 -16.28 -15.77 -0.09
CA PRO A 29 -16.21 -16.59 -1.29
C PRO A 29 -14.81 -17.19 -1.44
N GLU A 30 -14.72 -18.46 -1.82
CA GLU A 30 -13.46 -19.13 -2.09
C GLU A 30 -12.83 -18.52 -3.34
N PHE A 31 -11.77 -17.72 -3.15
CA PHE A 31 -11.05 -17.12 -4.25
C PHE A 31 -9.98 -18.07 -4.77
N THR A 32 -10.01 -18.35 -6.06
CA THR A 32 -8.93 -19.04 -6.75
C THR A 32 -8.11 -18.05 -7.56
N THR A 33 -6.79 -18.19 -7.53
CA THR A 33 -5.88 -17.36 -8.31
C THR A 33 -4.63 -18.13 -8.72
N THR A 34 -4.11 -17.84 -9.89
CA THR A 34 -2.82 -18.33 -10.38
C THR A 34 -1.63 -17.57 -9.78
N ALA A 35 -1.86 -16.44 -9.10
CA ALA A 35 -0.81 -15.71 -8.42
C ALA A 35 -0.10 -16.58 -7.38
N LYS A 36 1.22 -16.42 -7.28
CA LYS A 36 2.05 -17.12 -6.29
C LYS A 36 1.79 -16.66 -4.86
N SER A 37 1.38 -15.42 -4.71
CA SER A 37 1.02 -14.78 -3.44
C SER A 37 -0.05 -13.74 -3.70
N ALA A 38 -1.03 -13.62 -2.80
CA ALA A 38 -2.09 -12.63 -2.90
C ALA A 38 -2.69 -12.32 -1.52
N VAL A 39 -3.19 -11.11 -1.35
CA VAL A 39 -3.92 -10.67 -0.15
C VAL A 39 -5.13 -9.87 -0.59
N LEU A 40 -6.29 -10.16 -0.01
CA LEU A 40 -7.49 -9.34 -0.13
C LEU A 40 -7.75 -8.69 1.23
N MET A 41 -7.81 -7.37 1.26
CA MET A 41 -8.03 -6.59 2.47
C MET A 41 -9.21 -5.64 2.32
N GLU A 42 -9.89 -5.39 3.41
CA GLU A 42 -10.86 -4.31 3.50
C GLU A 42 -10.14 -2.98 3.60
N ALA A 43 -10.44 -2.05 2.68
CA ALA A 43 -9.72 -0.78 2.55
C ALA A 43 -9.91 0.15 3.77
N HIS A 44 -11.07 0.06 4.45
CA HIS A 44 -11.41 0.97 5.54
C HIS A 44 -10.62 0.69 6.83
N ASN A 45 -10.37 -0.56 7.17
CA ASN A 45 -9.79 -0.96 8.47
C ASN A 45 -8.60 -1.91 8.37
N GLY A 46 -8.17 -2.26 7.15
CA GLY A 46 -7.04 -3.14 6.90
C GLY A 46 -7.27 -4.61 7.25
N ARG A 47 -8.52 -5.03 7.54
CA ARG A 47 -8.83 -6.41 7.86
C ARG A 47 -8.56 -7.31 6.67
N VAL A 48 -7.71 -8.33 6.85
CA VAL A 48 -7.46 -9.35 5.82
C VAL A 48 -8.70 -10.23 5.69
N LEU A 49 -9.30 -10.24 4.51
CA LEU A 49 -10.47 -11.05 4.17
C LEU A 49 -10.07 -12.42 3.61
N TRP A 50 -8.98 -12.46 2.86
CA TRP A 50 -8.43 -13.68 2.30
C TRP A 50 -6.95 -13.49 1.99
N ALA A 51 -6.16 -14.57 2.07
CA ALA A 51 -4.75 -14.54 1.74
C ALA A 51 -4.27 -15.88 1.19
N LYS A 52 -3.33 -15.81 0.25
CA LYS A 52 -2.56 -16.94 -0.29
C LYS A 52 -1.08 -16.61 -0.18
N GLU A 53 -0.32 -17.39 0.57
CA GLU A 53 1.12 -17.20 0.77
C GLU A 53 1.53 -15.74 1.06
N PRO A 54 0.89 -15.02 2.00
CA PRO A 54 1.05 -13.56 2.17
C PRO A 54 2.47 -13.16 2.61
N HIS A 55 3.22 -14.09 3.20
CA HIS A 55 4.58 -13.85 3.69
C HIS A 55 5.67 -14.39 2.76
N ARG A 56 5.29 -14.89 1.59
CA ARG A 56 6.23 -15.41 0.61
C ARG A 56 7.11 -14.29 0.06
N ARG A 57 8.43 -14.46 0.18
CA ARG A 57 9.39 -13.54 -0.44
C ARG A 57 9.44 -13.79 -1.95
N GLN A 58 9.23 -12.74 -2.72
CA GLN A 58 9.32 -12.78 -4.19
C GLN A 58 9.53 -11.37 -4.73
N PRO A 59 10.04 -11.23 -5.98
CA PRO A 59 10.07 -9.95 -6.65
C PRO A 59 8.65 -9.37 -6.76
N ILE A 60 8.47 -8.12 -6.35
CA ILE A 60 7.16 -7.46 -6.32
C ILE A 60 6.89 -6.62 -7.57
N ALA A 61 7.87 -6.57 -8.50
CA ALA A 61 7.78 -5.77 -9.72
C ALA A 61 7.30 -4.33 -9.43
N SER A 62 6.44 -3.78 -10.28
CA SER A 62 5.98 -2.39 -10.14
C SER A 62 5.18 -2.07 -8.87
N MET A 63 4.88 -3.04 -8.02
CA MET A 63 4.34 -2.72 -6.68
C MET A 63 5.35 -1.95 -5.81
N VAL A 64 6.64 -1.95 -6.16
CA VAL A 64 7.67 -1.10 -5.55
C VAL A 64 7.26 0.37 -5.56
N LYS A 65 6.59 0.83 -6.63
CA LYS A 65 6.18 2.22 -6.83
C LYS A 65 5.16 2.74 -5.80
N MET A 66 4.50 1.85 -5.08
CA MET A 66 3.69 2.25 -3.92
C MET A 66 4.57 2.92 -2.84
N MET A 67 5.77 2.41 -2.59
CA MET A 67 6.71 3.02 -1.65
C MET A 67 7.31 4.29 -2.23
N THR A 68 7.61 4.32 -3.52
CA THR A 68 8.11 5.51 -4.21
C THR A 68 7.12 6.67 -4.09
N LEU A 69 5.84 6.41 -4.40
CA LEU A 69 4.77 7.40 -4.27
C LEU A 69 4.55 7.82 -2.80
N LEU A 70 4.57 6.87 -1.86
CA LEU A 70 4.42 7.16 -0.43
C LEU A 70 5.48 8.15 0.04
N LEU A 71 6.76 7.88 -0.20
CA LEU A 71 7.85 8.75 0.23
C LEU A 71 7.82 10.12 -0.44
N ALA A 72 7.47 10.18 -1.73
CA ALA A 72 7.35 11.46 -2.43
C ALA A 72 6.19 12.30 -1.87
N VAL A 73 5.03 11.69 -1.60
CA VAL A 73 3.89 12.39 -0.98
C VAL A 73 4.23 12.84 0.44
N GLU A 74 4.86 11.99 1.26
CA GLU A 74 5.32 12.37 2.59
C GLU A 74 6.32 13.54 2.54
N ALA A 75 7.23 13.56 1.54
CA ALA A 75 8.16 14.68 1.36
C ALA A 75 7.43 16.00 0.99
N VAL A 76 6.37 15.92 0.19
CA VAL A 76 5.51 17.08 -0.12
C VAL A 76 4.76 17.55 1.12
N GLU A 77 4.15 16.64 1.89
CA GLU A 77 3.42 16.98 3.12
C GLU A 77 4.35 17.61 4.19
N GLN A 78 5.59 17.14 4.24
CA GLN A 78 6.63 17.69 5.13
C GLN A 78 7.22 19.02 4.62
N GLY A 79 6.82 19.50 3.45
CA GLY A 79 7.34 20.73 2.83
C GLY A 79 8.79 20.66 2.35
N LYS A 80 9.37 19.44 2.23
CA LYS A 80 10.73 19.24 1.71
C LYS A 80 10.83 19.49 0.22
N VAL A 81 9.80 19.14 -0.52
CA VAL A 81 9.62 19.36 -1.96
C VAL A 81 8.20 19.86 -2.22
N LYS A 82 7.96 20.41 -3.41
CA LYS A 82 6.64 20.91 -3.81
C LYS A 82 6.19 20.19 -5.09
N LEU A 83 4.90 19.98 -5.23
CA LEU A 83 4.34 19.42 -6.48
C LEU A 83 4.67 20.28 -7.72
N THR A 84 4.92 21.56 -7.52
CA THR A 84 5.28 22.53 -8.57
C THR A 84 6.77 22.58 -8.87
N ASP A 85 7.62 21.83 -8.13
CA ASP A 85 9.05 21.80 -8.41
C ASP A 85 9.30 21.29 -9.82
N VAL A 86 10.23 21.94 -10.52
CA VAL A 86 10.71 21.47 -11.82
C VAL A 86 11.80 20.45 -11.56
N VAL A 87 11.59 19.24 -12.06
CA VAL A 87 12.52 18.11 -11.93
C VAL A 87 13.18 17.89 -13.29
N THR A 88 14.51 17.90 -13.31
CA THR A 88 15.31 17.63 -14.50
C THR A 88 15.67 16.14 -14.52
N ALA A 89 15.32 15.43 -15.59
CA ALA A 89 15.68 14.02 -15.77
C ALA A 89 17.17 13.86 -15.97
N SER A 90 17.81 13.06 -15.14
CA SER A 90 19.21 12.66 -15.33
C SER A 90 19.38 11.70 -16.52
N ASP A 91 20.58 11.54 -17.01
CA ASP A 91 20.91 10.52 -18.02
C ASP A 91 20.56 9.11 -17.51
N TYR A 92 20.70 8.87 -16.20
CA TYR A 92 20.35 7.61 -15.59
C TYR A 92 18.83 7.38 -15.59
N ALA A 93 18.04 8.38 -15.21
CA ALA A 93 16.58 8.31 -15.26
C ALA A 93 16.09 8.09 -16.69
N ALA A 94 16.58 8.89 -17.65
CA ALA A 94 16.21 8.78 -19.07
C ALA A 94 16.63 7.44 -19.70
N GLY A 95 17.71 6.81 -19.20
CA GLY A 95 18.20 5.51 -19.66
C GLY A 95 17.46 4.30 -19.10
N MET A 96 16.43 4.50 -18.25
CA MET A 96 15.69 3.38 -17.65
C MET A 96 14.91 2.61 -18.69
N GLY A 97 14.89 1.27 -18.55
CA GLY A 97 14.11 0.38 -19.39
C GLY A 97 12.74 0.03 -18.78
N GLY A 98 11.95 -0.73 -19.55
CA GLY A 98 10.62 -1.21 -19.14
C GLY A 98 9.50 -0.19 -19.39
N SER A 99 8.53 -0.07 -18.49
CA SER A 99 7.48 0.95 -18.60
C SER A 99 8.05 2.34 -18.40
N GLN A 100 7.77 3.25 -19.31
CA GLN A 100 8.39 4.59 -19.39
C GLN A 100 7.38 5.61 -19.93
N ILE A 101 7.64 6.88 -19.66
CA ILE A 101 7.06 8.02 -20.37
C ILE A 101 8.07 8.60 -21.39
N PHE A 102 9.23 7.95 -21.54
CA PHE A 102 10.29 8.30 -22.50
C PHE A 102 10.90 9.68 -22.26
N LEU A 103 11.23 9.98 -20.98
CA LEU A 103 11.96 11.20 -20.65
C LEU A 103 13.29 11.25 -21.41
N ALA A 104 13.54 12.39 -22.07
CA ALA A 104 14.84 12.67 -22.64
C ALA A 104 15.83 13.08 -21.53
N PRO A 105 17.15 12.88 -21.73
CA PRO A 105 18.15 13.47 -20.84
C PRO A 105 17.97 14.98 -20.74
N GLN A 106 18.03 15.52 -19.54
CA GLN A 106 17.81 16.94 -19.21
C GLN A 106 16.41 17.47 -19.51
N GLU A 107 15.44 16.61 -19.80
CA GLU A 107 14.04 17.01 -19.89
C GLU A 107 13.53 17.47 -18.53
N GLU A 108 12.78 18.54 -18.53
CA GLU A 108 12.18 19.12 -17.34
C GLU A 108 10.68 18.83 -17.29
N MET A 109 10.22 18.35 -16.13
CA MET A 109 8.81 18.08 -15.87
C MET A 109 8.46 18.45 -14.43
N SER A 110 7.20 18.83 -14.15
CA SER A 110 6.79 19.06 -12.77
C SER A 110 6.81 17.78 -11.94
N LEU A 111 7.16 17.88 -10.65
CA LEU A 111 7.08 16.74 -9.71
C LEU A 111 5.68 16.12 -9.75
N ARG A 112 4.63 16.95 -9.85
CA ARG A 112 3.24 16.48 -9.96
C ARG A 112 3.05 15.56 -11.15
N ASP A 113 3.51 15.96 -12.35
CA ASP A 113 3.28 15.20 -13.57
C ASP A 113 4.11 13.91 -13.58
N LEU A 114 5.33 13.94 -13.02
CA LEU A 114 6.13 12.73 -12.78
C LEU A 114 5.41 11.74 -11.85
N LEU A 115 4.84 12.20 -10.74
CA LEU A 115 4.07 11.35 -9.83
C LEU A 115 2.83 10.74 -10.51
N ILE A 116 2.15 11.51 -11.36
CA ILE A 116 1.04 11.00 -12.18
C ILE A 116 1.54 9.93 -13.14
N ALA A 117 2.68 10.14 -13.80
CA ALA A 117 3.28 9.16 -14.69
C ALA A 117 3.66 7.85 -13.97
N VAL A 118 4.24 7.95 -12.77
CA VAL A 118 4.52 6.80 -11.91
C VAL A 118 3.24 6.02 -11.58
N ALA A 119 2.18 6.73 -11.20
CA ALA A 119 0.92 6.11 -10.77
C ALA A 119 0.12 5.49 -11.92
N THR A 120 0.12 6.10 -13.11
CA THR A 120 -0.76 5.72 -14.23
C THR A 120 -0.06 4.85 -15.26
N ALA A 121 1.16 5.21 -15.64
CA ALA A 121 1.97 4.49 -16.63
C ALA A 121 3.00 3.53 -15.99
N SER A 122 3.12 3.54 -14.65
CA SER A 122 4.14 2.76 -13.96
C SER A 122 5.56 3.07 -14.47
N ALA A 123 5.82 4.33 -14.81
CA ALA A 123 7.02 4.80 -15.49
C ALA A 123 8.28 4.66 -14.62
N ASN A 124 9.27 3.91 -15.10
CA ASN A 124 10.53 3.67 -14.39
C ASN A 124 11.43 4.91 -14.43
N ASP A 125 11.51 5.58 -15.59
CA ASP A 125 12.23 6.84 -15.78
C ASP A 125 11.72 7.93 -14.84
N ALA A 126 10.41 8.12 -14.78
CA ALA A 126 9.79 9.06 -13.84
C ALA A 126 10.04 8.66 -12.36
N SER A 127 10.04 7.35 -12.03
CA SER A 127 10.33 6.88 -10.67
C SER A 127 11.73 7.25 -10.22
N VAL A 128 12.71 7.08 -11.09
CA VAL A 128 14.12 7.46 -10.82
C VAL A 128 14.25 8.98 -10.70
N ALA A 129 13.66 9.77 -11.63
CA ALA A 129 13.71 11.22 -11.57
C ALA A 129 13.08 11.76 -10.25
N VAL A 130 11.94 11.20 -9.83
CA VAL A 130 11.31 11.52 -8.53
C VAL A 130 12.24 11.17 -7.38
N ALA A 131 12.86 10.00 -7.39
CA ALA A 131 13.75 9.54 -6.34
C ALA A 131 14.98 10.46 -6.19
N GLU A 132 15.62 10.82 -7.31
CA GLU A 132 16.75 11.74 -7.33
C GLU A 132 16.37 13.13 -6.82
N HIS A 133 15.21 13.64 -7.20
CA HIS A 133 14.73 14.94 -6.72
C HIS A 133 14.45 14.94 -5.23
N VAL A 134 13.80 13.90 -4.70
CA VAL A 134 13.36 13.85 -3.29
C VAL A 134 14.53 13.57 -2.33
N ALA A 135 15.50 12.74 -2.73
CA ALA A 135 16.58 12.29 -1.84
C ALA A 135 18.00 12.65 -2.34
N GLY A 136 18.11 13.40 -3.44
CA GLY A 136 19.39 13.78 -4.02
C GLY A 136 20.08 12.69 -4.86
N SER A 137 19.65 11.43 -4.73
CA SER A 137 20.11 10.32 -5.56
C SER A 137 19.15 9.12 -5.47
N ALA A 138 19.20 8.23 -6.47
CA ALA A 138 18.44 6.98 -6.45
C ALA A 138 18.85 6.09 -5.26
N GLU A 139 20.14 6.02 -4.94
CA GLU A 139 20.65 5.24 -3.80
C GLU A 139 20.18 5.80 -2.47
N GLY A 140 20.20 7.12 -2.30
CA GLY A 140 19.70 7.81 -1.11
C GLY A 140 18.21 7.54 -0.93
N PHE A 141 17.45 7.54 -2.01
CA PHE A 141 16.03 7.22 -1.99
C PHE A 141 15.77 5.75 -1.60
N VAL A 142 16.54 4.81 -2.16
CA VAL A 142 16.45 3.38 -1.78
C VAL A 142 16.78 3.17 -0.30
N ALA A 143 17.73 3.90 0.25
CA ALA A 143 18.01 3.87 1.68
C ALA A 143 16.78 4.34 2.49
N ALA A 144 16.13 5.44 2.07
CA ALA A 144 14.91 5.94 2.68
C ALA A 144 13.73 4.94 2.57
N MET A 145 13.56 4.28 1.41
CA MET A 145 12.55 3.22 1.22
C MET A 145 12.74 2.08 2.22
N ASN A 146 13.97 1.62 2.43
CA ASN A 146 14.25 0.55 3.37
C ASN A 146 14.11 0.99 4.83
N GLU A 147 14.43 2.26 5.15
CA GLU A 147 14.13 2.83 6.48
C GLU A 147 12.63 2.85 6.72
N ARG A 148 11.86 3.39 5.76
CA ARG A 148 10.41 3.46 5.88
C ARG A 148 9.76 2.08 5.99
N ALA A 149 10.28 1.08 5.27
CA ALA A 149 9.86 -0.30 5.41
C ALA A 149 10.05 -0.83 6.85
N ARG A 150 11.17 -0.49 7.50
CA ARG A 150 11.43 -0.87 8.90
C ARG A 150 10.46 -0.18 9.87
N GLU A 151 10.21 1.11 9.69
CA GLU A 151 9.25 1.89 10.49
C GLU A 151 7.82 1.33 10.36
N LEU A 152 7.43 0.89 9.17
CA LEU A 152 6.15 0.23 8.89
C LEU A 152 6.09 -1.22 9.37
N GLY A 153 7.18 -1.76 9.95
CA GLY A 153 7.24 -3.14 10.43
C GLY A 153 7.31 -4.20 9.34
N LEU A 154 7.72 -3.84 8.13
CA LEU A 154 7.81 -4.76 6.97
C LEU A 154 9.08 -5.62 7.04
N LYS A 155 9.12 -6.59 7.94
CA LYS A 155 10.30 -7.41 8.27
C LYS A 155 10.88 -8.21 7.10
N ASN A 156 10.09 -8.50 6.09
CA ASN A 156 10.45 -9.35 4.94
C ASN A 156 10.58 -8.57 3.63
N THR A 157 10.50 -7.24 3.68
CA THR A 157 10.57 -6.35 2.52
C THR A 157 11.96 -5.73 2.42
N ARG A 158 12.52 -5.70 1.21
CA ARG A 158 13.76 -5.02 0.88
C ARG A 158 13.65 -4.40 -0.50
N TYR A 159 13.94 -3.13 -0.60
CA TYR A 159 13.99 -2.37 -1.85
C TYR A 159 15.43 -2.26 -2.35
N VAL A 160 15.60 -2.28 -3.66
CA VAL A 160 16.91 -2.13 -4.36
C VAL A 160 16.86 -1.08 -5.48
N ASN A 161 15.65 -0.62 -5.82
CA ASN A 161 15.40 0.47 -6.77
C ASN A 161 14.09 1.18 -6.42
N PRO A 162 13.87 2.41 -6.89
CA PRO A 162 12.61 3.14 -6.71
C PRO A 162 11.50 2.66 -7.63
#